data_045a83a144f1f64670ba4824b9c3d630
#
_entry.id   045a83a144f1f64670ba4824b9c3d630
#
_cell.length_a   1.000
_cell.length_b   1.000
_cell.length_c   1.000
_cell.angle_alpha   90.00
_cell.angle_beta   90.00
_cell.angle_gamma   90.00
#
_symmetry.space_group_name_H-M   'P 1'
#
loop_
_entity.id
_entity.type
_entity.pdbx_description
1 polymer ?
#
loop_
_entity_poly.entity_id
_entity_poly.type
_entity_poly.pdbx_seq_one_letter_code
_entity_poly.pdbx_strand_id
1 'polypeptide(L)'
;MQRLLSTLLAAALTVAAPLAPASPAAKRPSAQPKTGPTPAAASAAANASGATAPPAGRCIDEDRIDTVGANLATPAATPATTPAADQASPPAADPRATLQGLVRDSLARSQAVGASQLLAEAALSDVDEARSARLPQASLSGGFGPGGAQQAGVSQTALAQLRAGVNVSQLLYDGGRTKSLTNWRTQLAESARYGHLSQQEQVALGAVTLALERSRLRMQTQVYRQTARKMACLVEALETIVRADRGRSSELVQASKSLKQAELALSQSQSLMRQTDARLRRLVGDALPGVEGLATVFSGVPDRDALLAEVERSYEVAQLDAQVAASRELADAVAAGGKPQVSLSASTSAALSAGGSSGSTRSGNYAVGVVLNVPLYNPGLAPSTDAARKRSRAAVLQRADEVESRRARVAEVHEQALAALDRVKRLSDVLRDSDQVRNFTLQQWQQLGRRSLFDVMGAESEHYSLRLAYVNALHDVQQANANLLSLGRGVSAWLN
;
A
#
# COMPACT_ATOMS: atom_id res chain seq x y z
N MET A 1 -43.39 10.66 -36.66
CA MET A 1 -43.54 10.10 -35.30
C MET A 1 -43.15 8.62 -35.17
N GLN A 2 -42.85 7.91 -36.25
CA GLN A 2 -42.41 6.48 -36.21
C GLN A 2 -40.91 6.28 -36.05
N ARG A 3 -40.06 7.31 -36.03
CA ARG A 3 -38.60 7.19 -35.91
C ARG A 3 -38.04 7.43 -34.51
N LEU A 4 -38.87 7.80 -33.51
CA LEU A 4 -38.44 8.00 -32.12
C LEU A 4 -38.79 6.83 -31.17
N LEU A 5 -39.58 5.85 -31.62
CA LEU A 5 -39.86 4.64 -30.83
C LEU A 5 -38.91 3.48 -31.11
N SER A 6 -38.08 3.54 -32.15
CA SER A 6 -37.12 2.46 -32.48
C SER A 6 -35.77 2.59 -31.77
N THR A 7 -35.49 3.71 -31.13
CA THR A 7 -34.20 3.94 -30.43
C THR A 7 -34.22 3.67 -28.94
N LEU A 8 -35.38 3.44 -28.35
CA LEU A 8 -35.51 3.14 -26.89
C LEU A 8 -35.64 1.63 -26.58
N LEU A 9 -35.78 0.78 -27.59
CA LEU A 9 -35.88 -0.69 -27.40
C LEU A 9 -34.55 -1.46 -27.66
N ALA A 10 -33.50 -0.76 -28.06
CA ALA A 10 -32.21 -1.41 -28.40
C ALA A 10 -31.15 -1.34 -27.27
N ALA A 11 -31.45 -0.78 -26.10
CA ALA A 11 -30.49 -0.57 -25.01
C ALA A 11 -30.61 -1.56 -23.82
N ALA A 12 -31.41 -2.61 -23.94
CA ALA A 12 -31.69 -3.50 -22.81
C ALA A 12 -31.30 -4.98 -23.01
N LEU A 13 -30.47 -5.31 -24.02
CA LEU A 13 -30.13 -6.73 -24.28
C LEU A 13 -28.67 -6.89 -24.75
N THR A 14 -27.69 -6.56 -23.90
CA THR A 14 -26.32 -7.05 -24.09
C THR A 14 -25.58 -7.12 -22.75
N VAL A 15 -25.88 -8.13 -21.94
CA VAL A 15 -24.96 -8.65 -20.93
C VAL A 15 -25.12 -10.17 -20.89
N ALA A 16 -24.36 -10.87 -21.72
CA ALA A 16 -23.93 -12.25 -21.48
C ALA A 16 -22.81 -12.57 -22.47
N ALA A 17 -21.56 -12.54 -22.02
CA ALA A 17 -20.44 -13.15 -22.71
C ALA A 17 -20.16 -14.51 -22.10
N PRO A 18 -20.05 -15.59 -22.87
CA PRO A 18 -19.53 -16.84 -22.38
C PRO A 18 -18.01 -16.93 -22.52
N LEU A 19 -17.40 -17.55 -21.53
CA LEU A 19 -16.02 -18.05 -21.52
C LEU A 19 -15.71 -18.91 -22.76
N ALA A 20 -14.56 -18.69 -23.36
CA ALA A 20 -13.96 -19.57 -24.36
C ALA A 20 -12.81 -20.37 -23.74
N PRO A 21 -12.63 -21.65 -24.11
CA PRO A 21 -11.57 -22.52 -23.63
C PRO A 21 -10.26 -22.40 -24.41
N ALA A 22 -9.20 -22.86 -23.77
CA ALA A 22 -7.82 -22.86 -24.22
C ALA A 22 -7.50 -23.90 -25.31
N SER A 23 -6.52 -23.55 -26.16
CA SER A 23 -5.49 -24.35 -26.84
C SER A 23 -5.88 -25.26 -28.00
N PRO A 24 -4.97 -25.63 -28.93
CA PRO A 24 -3.58 -25.99 -28.69
C PRO A 24 -2.54 -25.54 -29.78
N ALA A 25 -1.28 -25.86 -29.47
CA ALA A 25 -0.06 -25.70 -30.22
C ALA A 25 -0.06 -26.13 -31.70
N ALA A 26 0.68 -25.40 -32.54
CA ALA A 26 1.21 -25.92 -33.81
C ALA A 26 2.58 -25.31 -34.18
N LYS A 27 3.59 -26.17 -34.10
CA LYS A 27 4.70 -26.43 -35.05
C LYS A 27 5.50 -25.25 -35.65
N ARG A 28 6.78 -25.30 -35.32
CA ARG A 28 7.92 -24.74 -36.11
C ARG A 28 7.93 -25.26 -37.57
N PRO A 29 8.55 -24.51 -38.45
CA PRO A 29 9.62 -25.11 -39.23
C PRO A 29 10.95 -24.36 -39.19
N SER A 30 11.97 -25.17 -39.22
CA SER A 30 13.38 -24.92 -39.41
C SER A 30 13.71 -24.37 -40.81
N ALA A 31 14.63 -23.42 -40.89
CA ALA A 31 15.45 -23.26 -42.09
C ALA A 31 16.82 -22.70 -41.71
N GLN A 32 17.82 -23.43 -42.14
CA GLN A 32 19.25 -23.16 -42.12
C GLN A 32 19.74 -22.26 -43.27
N PRO A 33 21.05 -22.06 -43.48
CA PRO A 33 21.67 -20.72 -43.45
C PRO A 33 22.13 -20.28 -44.85
N LYS A 34 22.45 -19.01 -45.01
CA LYS A 34 23.25 -18.55 -46.14
C LYS A 34 24.42 -17.66 -45.72
N THR A 35 25.55 -18.09 -46.18
CA THR A 35 26.93 -17.64 -46.23
C THR A 35 27.14 -16.20 -46.68
N GLY A 36 28.05 -15.50 -46.07
CA GLY A 36 29.06 -14.53 -46.32
C GLY A 36 28.90 -13.47 -47.44
N PRO A 37 29.76 -12.47 -47.51
CA PRO A 37 31.21 -12.46 -47.23
C PRO A 37 31.72 -11.24 -46.46
N THR A 38 32.90 -11.39 -45.87
CA THR A 38 33.84 -10.33 -45.53
C THR A 38 34.38 -9.69 -46.81
N PRO A 39 34.75 -8.41 -46.86
CA PRO A 39 36.11 -8.05 -46.48
C PRO A 39 36.34 -6.59 -45.97
N ALA A 40 37.56 -6.44 -45.57
CA ALA A 40 38.44 -5.29 -45.67
C ALA A 40 38.71 -4.47 -44.41
N ALA A 41 39.93 -4.66 -44.03
CA ALA A 41 40.75 -3.87 -43.15
C ALA A 41 40.81 -2.39 -43.53
N ALA A 42 40.75 -1.53 -42.51
CA ALA A 42 41.41 -0.23 -42.59
C ALA A 42 42.09 0.04 -41.24
N SER A 43 43.37 0.00 -41.31
CA SER A 43 44.40 0.46 -40.38
C SER A 43 44.19 1.95 -40.06
N ALA A 44 44.18 2.29 -38.76
CA ALA A 44 44.64 3.61 -38.34
C ALA A 44 45.38 3.44 -36.99
N ALA A 45 46.62 3.77 -37.07
CA ALA A 45 47.63 3.67 -36.01
C ALA A 45 47.47 4.79 -34.96
N ALA A 46 47.97 4.43 -33.77
CA ALA A 46 48.70 5.26 -32.84
C ALA A 46 48.03 6.49 -32.20
N ASN A 47 47.76 6.35 -30.90
CA ASN A 47 48.48 7.23 -29.95
C ASN A 47 48.58 6.54 -28.58
N ALA A 48 49.75 6.01 -28.31
CA ALA A 48 50.15 5.61 -27.00
C ALA A 48 50.43 6.86 -26.18
N SER A 49 49.58 7.13 -25.21
CA SER A 49 49.91 8.03 -24.11
C SER A 49 49.79 7.30 -22.80
N GLY A 50 50.94 7.13 -22.17
CA GLY A 50 51.32 6.51 -20.93
C GLY A 50 50.21 6.41 -19.86
N ALA A 51 49.60 5.26 -19.74
CA ALA A 51 48.95 4.84 -18.52
C ALA A 51 50.03 4.21 -17.64
N THR A 52 50.57 5.00 -16.70
CA THR A 52 51.39 4.56 -15.59
C THR A 52 50.57 3.51 -14.81
N ALA A 53 51.04 2.27 -14.76
CA ALA A 53 50.44 1.22 -13.95
C ALA A 53 50.34 1.70 -12.49
N PRO A 54 49.17 1.57 -11.84
CA PRO A 54 49.06 1.94 -10.43
C PRO A 54 49.96 1.04 -9.58
N PRO A 55 50.67 1.58 -8.56
CA PRO A 55 51.55 0.81 -7.72
C PRO A 55 50.72 -0.27 -6.97
N ALA A 56 51.34 -1.48 -6.86
CA ALA A 56 50.76 -2.65 -6.24
C ALA A 56 50.37 -2.51 -4.75
N GLY A 57 50.51 -1.33 -4.15
CA GLY A 57 50.11 -0.99 -2.78
C GLY A 57 48.65 -0.56 -2.59
N ARG A 58 47.92 -0.23 -3.67
CA ARG A 58 46.56 0.30 -3.55
C ARG A 58 45.49 -0.72 -3.12
N CYS A 59 45.75 -2.00 -3.21
CA CYS A 59 44.84 -3.03 -2.77
C CYS A 59 44.65 -3.14 -1.25
N ILE A 60 45.52 -2.52 -0.47
CA ILE A 60 45.58 -2.62 1.00
C ILE A 60 44.95 -1.43 1.70
N ASP A 61 45.00 -0.22 1.10
CA ASP A 61 44.62 1.03 1.77
C ASP A 61 43.16 1.41 1.65
N GLU A 62 42.38 0.82 0.71
CA GLU A 62 40.96 1.20 0.52
C GLU A 62 39.98 0.48 1.47
N ASP A 63 40.48 -0.41 2.35
CA ASP A 63 39.64 -1.09 3.35
C ASP A 63 39.37 -0.26 4.64
N ARG A 64 39.92 0.94 4.77
CA ARG A 64 39.44 1.92 5.76
C ARG A 64 38.13 2.49 5.35
N ILE A 65 37.12 1.64 5.40
CA ILE A 65 35.74 2.06 5.22
C ILE A 65 35.33 2.72 6.52
N ASP A 66 34.82 3.95 6.39
CA ASP A 66 33.98 4.55 7.40
C ASP A 66 33.03 3.52 7.94
N THR A 67 33.33 3.02 9.10
CA THR A 67 32.52 2.07 9.85
C THR A 67 31.26 2.77 10.34
N VAL A 68 30.31 2.98 9.45
CA VAL A 68 28.96 3.44 9.80
C VAL A 68 28.27 2.46 10.77
N GLY A 69 28.84 1.27 10.94
CA GLY A 69 28.36 0.29 11.92
C GLY A 69 29.16 0.19 13.22
N ALA A 70 30.40 0.69 13.31
CA ALA A 70 31.24 0.51 14.49
C ALA A 70 30.91 1.48 15.65
N ASN A 71 30.19 2.57 15.40
CA ASN A 71 29.83 3.53 16.44
C ASN A 71 28.58 3.16 17.27
N LEU A 72 27.94 2.03 16.99
CA LEU A 72 26.76 1.56 17.75
C LEU A 72 27.09 0.77 19.02
N ALA A 73 28.37 0.45 19.27
CA ALA A 73 28.77 -0.44 20.36
C ALA A 73 29.68 0.21 21.44
N THR A 74 29.89 1.54 21.44
CA THR A 74 30.72 2.16 22.48
C THR A 74 29.94 3.18 23.27
N PRO A 75 29.71 2.98 24.59
CA PRO A 75 29.23 4.03 25.47
C PRO A 75 30.31 5.12 25.57
N ALA A 76 29.87 6.37 25.60
CA ALA A 76 30.64 7.57 25.61
C ALA A 76 31.92 7.49 26.46
N ALA A 77 33.09 7.55 25.83
CA ALA A 77 34.33 7.90 26.47
C ALA A 77 34.65 9.36 26.19
N THR A 78 34.94 10.05 27.24
CA THR A 78 35.27 11.46 27.51
C THR A 78 36.07 12.16 26.39
N PRO A 79 35.83 13.46 26.14
CA PRO A 79 36.46 14.21 25.07
C PRO A 79 37.90 14.59 25.42
N ALA A 80 38.85 14.20 24.56
CA ALA A 80 40.19 14.77 24.53
C ALA A 80 40.26 15.87 23.47
N THR A 81 40.70 17.01 23.91
CA THR A 81 40.77 18.35 23.35
C THR A 81 41.67 18.49 22.12
N THR A 82 41.21 19.15 21.08
CA THR A 82 41.73 20.27 20.25
C THR A 82 42.67 19.99 19.05
N PRO A 83 42.88 20.93 18.12
CA PRO A 83 41.94 21.45 17.10
C PRO A 83 42.55 21.35 15.67
N ALA A 84 41.76 21.25 14.66
CA ALA A 84 42.10 21.79 13.34
C ALA A 84 40.84 22.08 12.55
N ALA A 85 40.82 23.22 12.01
CA ALA A 85 39.80 23.96 11.32
C ALA A 85 39.16 23.29 10.11
N ASP A 86 37.84 23.51 10.00
CA ASP A 86 37.18 24.01 8.81
C ASP A 86 37.11 23.11 7.58
N GLN A 87 36.13 22.19 7.64
CA GLN A 87 35.22 21.95 6.52
C GLN A 87 33.89 21.53 7.15
N ALA A 88 32.98 22.49 7.27
CA ALA A 88 31.62 22.24 7.72
C ALA A 88 30.91 21.31 6.71
N SER A 89 30.92 20.02 6.99
CA SER A 89 29.97 19.10 6.40
C SER A 89 28.58 19.64 6.74
N PRO A 90 27.64 19.71 5.77
CA PRO A 90 26.29 20.14 6.06
C PRO A 90 25.76 19.27 7.22
N PRO A 91 25.01 19.85 8.19
CA PRO A 91 24.50 19.09 9.33
C PRO A 91 23.75 17.88 8.80
N ALA A 92 24.16 16.71 9.26
CA ALA A 92 23.50 15.45 8.89
C ALA A 92 22.01 15.63 9.20
N ALA A 93 21.18 15.65 8.16
CA ALA A 93 19.73 15.82 8.30
C ALA A 93 19.21 14.76 9.27
N ASP A 94 18.44 15.16 10.28
CA ASP A 94 17.84 14.24 11.23
C ASP A 94 17.07 13.15 10.46
N PRO A 95 17.45 11.88 10.59
CA PRO A 95 16.82 10.80 9.85
C PRO A 95 15.31 10.69 10.12
N ARG A 96 14.87 11.04 11.35
CA ARG A 96 13.46 11.08 11.71
C ARG A 96 12.73 12.20 10.97
N ALA A 97 13.30 13.41 10.90
CA ALA A 97 12.75 14.52 10.15
C ALA A 97 12.68 14.23 8.64
N THR A 98 13.67 13.48 8.12
CA THR A 98 13.68 13.02 6.72
C THR A 98 12.50 12.06 6.45
N LEU A 99 12.23 11.09 7.33
CA LEU A 99 11.07 10.20 7.21
C LEU A 99 9.75 10.94 7.38
N GLN A 100 9.68 11.91 8.30
CA GLN A 100 8.49 12.75 8.49
C GLN A 100 8.16 13.54 7.22
N GLY A 101 9.16 14.18 6.59
CA GLY A 101 9.00 14.86 5.32
C GLY A 101 8.49 13.92 4.22
N LEU A 102 9.11 12.75 4.10
CA LEU A 102 8.74 11.73 3.12
C LEU A 102 7.30 11.22 3.30
N VAL A 103 6.87 10.96 4.54
CA VAL A 103 5.50 10.55 4.84
C VAL A 103 4.52 11.67 4.48
N ARG A 104 4.80 12.92 4.88
CA ARG A 104 3.96 14.07 4.52
C ARG A 104 3.79 14.21 3.01
N ASP A 105 4.88 14.13 2.24
CA ASP A 105 4.84 14.26 0.78
C ASP A 105 4.08 13.08 0.13
N SER A 106 4.23 11.86 0.67
CA SER A 106 3.50 10.68 0.18
C SER A 106 2.00 10.79 0.44
N LEU A 107 1.59 11.28 1.60
CA LEU A 107 0.18 11.49 1.93
C LEU A 107 -0.45 12.57 1.04
N ALA A 108 0.26 13.69 0.82
CA ALA A 108 -0.23 14.79 -0.02
C ALA A 108 -0.43 14.39 -1.49
N ARG A 109 0.36 13.43 -2.00
CA ARG A 109 0.31 12.96 -3.40
C ARG A 109 -0.54 11.71 -3.61
N SER A 110 -0.90 10.99 -2.55
CA SER A 110 -1.58 9.71 -2.65
C SER A 110 -3.02 9.85 -3.13
N GLN A 111 -3.29 9.36 -4.34
CA GLN A 111 -4.66 9.28 -4.88
C GLN A 111 -5.55 8.35 -4.02
N ALA A 112 -4.96 7.32 -3.38
CA ALA A 112 -5.71 6.41 -2.51
C ALA A 112 -6.19 7.13 -1.23
N VAL A 113 -5.36 8.02 -0.66
CA VAL A 113 -5.75 8.87 0.48
C VAL A 113 -6.83 9.86 0.06
N GLY A 114 -6.67 10.54 -1.09
CA GLY A 114 -7.70 11.43 -1.63
C GLY A 114 -9.03 10.72 -1.90
N ALA A 115 -8.99 9.52 -2.49
CA ALA A 115 -10.19 8.72 -2.72
C ALA A 115 -10.89 8.32 -1.41
N SER A 116 -10.14 7.88 -0.39
CA SER A 116 -10.70 7.52 0.91
C SER A 116 -11.30 8.72 1.66
N GLN A 117 -10.71 9.91 1.49
CA GLN A 117 -11.27 11.16 2.01
C GLN A 117 -12.61 11.47 1.37
N LEU A 118 -12.69 11.43 0.03
CA LEU A 118 -13.95 11.67 -0.69
C LEU A 118 -15.04 10.66 -0.32
N LEU A 119 -14.66 9.39 -0.07
CA LEU A 119 -15.61 8.38 0.42
C LEU A 119 -16.13 8.69 1.82
N ALA A 120 -15.28 9.21 2.71
CA ALA A 120 -15.72 9.66 4.03
C ALA A 120 -16.65 10.89 3.96
N GLU A 121 -16.35 11.84 3.07
CA GLU A 121 -17.22 13.00 2.79
C GLU A 121 -18.56 12.57 2.17
N ALA A 122 -18.56 11.62 1.24
CA ALA A 122 -19.76 11.04 0.66
C ALA A 122 -20.64 10.37 1.72
N ALA A 123 -20.03 9.64 2.66
CA ALA A 123 -20.76 9.02 3.76
C ALA A 123 -21.41 10.04 4.71
N LEU A 124 -20.83 11.24 4.87
CA LEU A 124 -21.50 12.34 5.58
C LEU A 124 -22.70 12.88 4.81
N SER A 125 -22.61 12.98 3.49
CA SER A 125 -23.76 13.36 2.63
C SER A 125 -24.88 12.32 2.71
N ASP A 126 -24.56 11.03 2.82
CA ASP A 126 -25.54 9.96 3.05
C ASP A 126 -26.27 10.13 4.41
N VAL A 127 -25.61 10.68 5.43
CA VAL A 127 -26.26 11.02 6.71
C VAL A 127 -27.27 12.13 6.52
N ASP A 128 -26.93 13.17 5.75
CA ASP A 128 -27.84 14.28 5.47
C ASP A 128 -29.02 13.84 4.60
N GLU A 129 -28.79 12.93 3.63
CA GLU A 129 -29.88 12.25 2.90
C GLU A 129 -30.83 11.54 3.87
N ALA A 130 -30.30 10.72 4.78
CA ALA A 130 -31.11 10.00 5.76
C ALA A 130 -31.91 10.94 6.69
N ARG A 131 -31.35 12.08 7.08
CA ARG A 131 -31.98 13.12 7.86
C ARG A 131 -33.13 13.79 7.08
N SER A 132 -32.90 13.99 5.78
CA SER A 132 -33.89 14.66 4.89
C SER A 132 -35.19 13.88 4.73
N ALA A 133 -35.19 12.57 5.05
CA ALA A 133 -36.43 11.76 5.04
C ALA A 133 -37.50 12.23 6.02
N ARG A 134 -37.17 13.09 6.99
CA ARG A 134 -38.12 13.75 7.90
C ARG A 134 -38.64 15.10 7.38
N LEU A 135 -37.99 15.64 6.36
CA LEU A 135 -38.39 16.91 5.77
C LEU A 135 -39.54 16.71 4.77
N PRO A 136 -40.33 17.75 4.48
CA PRO A 136 -41.34 17.68 3.44
C PRO A 136 -40.72 17.34 2.09
N GLN A 137 -41.27 16.34 1.42
CA GLN A 137 -40.89 15.92 0.07
C GLN A 137 -41.99 16.31 -0.92
N ALA A 138 -41.61 17.01 -1.96
CA ALA A 138 -42.55 17.43 -3.02
C ALA A 138 -42.19 16.71 -4.33
N SER A 139 -43.20 16.19 -5.00
CA SER A 139 -43.08 15.57 -6.31
C SER A 139 -44.12 16.10 -7.29
N LEU A 140 -43.69 16.29 -8.54
CA LEU A 140 -44.57 16.59 -9.67
C LEU A 140 -44.68 15.32 -10.51
N SER A 141 -45.91 14.91 -10.78
CA SER A 141 -46.22 13.79 -11.66
C SER A 141 -46.98 14.25 -12.89
N GLY A 142 -46.69 13.67 -14.04
CA GLY A 142 -47.40 13.93 -15.30
C GLY A 142 -47.60 12.63 -16.04
N GLY A 143 -48.76 12.50 -16.69
CA GLY A 143 -49.08 11.31 -17.49
C GLY A 143 -49.98 11.70 -18.68
N PHE A 144 -49.72 11.04 -19.82
CA PHE A 144 -50.54 11.14 -21.02
C PHE A 144 -50.86 9.72 -21.51
N GLY A 145 -52.15 9.48 -21.82
CA GLY A 145 -52.57 8.19 -22.34
C GLY A 145 -54.11 8.10 -22.43
N PRO A 146 -54.66 7.02 -22.98
CA PRO A 146 -56.07 6.75 -22.91
C PRO A 146 -56.48 6.53 -21.43
N GLY A 147 -57.63 7.00 -21.05
CA GLY A 147 -58.11 6.87 -19.70
C GLY A 147 -59.62 6.63 -19.66
N GLY A 148 -60.09 5.96 -18.61
CA GLY A 148 -61.50 5.77 -18.34
C GLY A 148 -61.76 5.90 -16.84
N ALA A 149 -62.91 6.46 -16.47
CA ALA A 149 -63.41 6.53 -15.12
C ALA A 149 -64.87 6.07 -15.11
N GLN A 150 -65.26 5.32 -14.08
CA GLN A 150 -66.65 4.95 -13.83
C GLN A 150 -67.10 5.62 -12.53
N GLN A 151 -68.08 6.48 -12.64
CA GLN A 151 -68.64 7.18 -11.49
C GLN A 151 -70.13 7.02 -11.48
N ALA A 152 -70.75 6.57 -10.39
CA ALA A 152 -72.16 6.37 -10.20
C ALA A 152 -72.88 5.58 -11.34
N GLY A 153 -72.22 4.53 -11.85
CA GLY A 153 -72.70 3.67 -12.93
C GLY A 153 -72.55 4.21 -14.35
N VAL A 154 -72.02 5.42 -14.53
CA VAL A 154 -71.67 5.98 -15.82
C VAL A 154 -70.20 5.79 -16.16
N SER A 155 -69.95 5.08 -17.24
CA SER A 155 -68.58 4.88 -17.76
C SER A 155 -68.18 6.03 -18.66
N GLN A 156 -67.16 6.79 -18.29
CA GLN A 156 -66.60 7.84 -19.13
C GLN A 156 -65.25 7.31 -19.69
N THR A 157 -65.12 7.17 -20.97
CA THR A 157 -63.91 6.81 -21.69
C THR A 157 -63.39 8.05 -22.42
N ALA A 158 -62.10 8.32 -22.25
CA ALA A 158 -61.40 9.36 -23.00
C ALA A 158 -60.33 8.72 -23.89
N LEU A 159 -60.29 9.14 -25.16
CA LEU A 159 -59.26 8.68 -26.10
C LEU A 159 -57.89 9.22 -25.76
N ALA A 160 -57.84 10.42 -25.22
CA ALA A 160 -56.59 11.03 -24.71
C ALA A 160 -56.85 11.75 -23.38
N GLN A 161 -56.03 11.50 -22.40
CA GLN A 161 -56.05 12.15 -21.10
C GLN A 161 -54.65 12.65 -20.74
N LEU A 162 -54.56 13.95 -20.45
CA LEU A 162 -53.36 14.56 -19.88
C LEU A 162 -53.65 14.78 -18.38
N ARG A 163 -52.76 14.25 -17.53
CA ARG A 163 -52.82 14.43 -16.07
C ARG A 163 -51.56 15.14 -15.60
N ALA A 164 -51.71 16.06 -14.67
CA ALA A 164 -50.64 16.67 -13.94
C ALA A 164 -51.02 16.74 -12.46
N GLY A 165 -50.07 16.44 -11.57
CA GLY A 165 -50.36 16.49 -10.14
C GLY A 165 -49.10 16.83 -9.35
N VAL A 166 -49.28 17.56 -8.26
CA VAL A 166 -48.28 17.85 -7.26
C VAL A 166 -48.64 17.08 -5.98
N ASN A 167 -47.68 16.37 -5.42
CA ASN A 167 -47.83 15.71 -4.13
C ASN A 167 -46.74 16.19 -3.19
N VAL A 168 -47.12 16.59 -1.97
CA VAL A 168 -46.24 16.95 -0.88
C VAL A 168 -46.50 15.98 0.26
N SER A 169 -45.44 15.30 0.75
CA SER A 169 -45.57 14.40 1.88
C SER A 169 -44.50 14.69 2.93
N GLN A 170 -44.84 14.55 4.20
CA GLN A 170 -43.92 14.70 5.32
C GLN A 170 -44.15 13.58 6.33
N LEU A 171 -43.09 12.88 6.68
CA LEU A 171 -43.11 11.88 7.73
C LEU A 171 -43.19 12.56 9.09
N LEU A 172 -44.23 12.29 9.88
CA LEU A 172 -44.40 12.81 11.24
C LEU A 172 -43.95 11.82 12.30
N TYR A 173 -44.25 10.53 12.10
CA TYR A 173 -43.87 9.45 13.03
C TYR A 173 -43.72 8.11 12.30
N ASP A 174 -42.71 7.31 12.65
CA ASP A 174 -42.42 6.00 12.04
C ASP A 174 -41.93 4.97 13.03
N GLY A 175 -42.29 5.11 14.30
CA GLY A 175 -41.86 4.21 15.36
C GLY A 175 -40.34 4.25 15.64
N GLY A 176 -39.63 5.29 15.17
CA GLY A 176 -38.18 5.47 15.34
C GLY A 176 -37.31 4.90 14.21
N ARG A 177 -37.93 4.37 13.14
CA ARG A 177 -37.20 3.77 12.00
C ARG A 177 -36.22 4.76 11.36
N THR A 178 -36.69 5.95 11.00
CA THR A 178 -35.83 6.99 10.40
C THR A 178 -34.74 7.45 11.34
N LYS A 179 -34.98 7.48 12.66
CA LYS A 179 -33.94 7.78 13.65
C LYS A 179 -32.82 6.72 13.61
N SER A 180 -33.18 5.44 13.67
CA SER A 180 -32.19 4.34 13.62
C SER A 180 -31.49 4.26 12.26
N LEU A 181 -32.17 4.56 11.14
CA LEU A 181 -31.52 4.66 9.82
C LEU A 181 -30.53 5.82 9.77
N THR A 182 -30.84 6.96 10.34
CA THR A 182 -29.93 8.12 10.43
C THR A 182 -28.71 7.77 11.31
N ASN A 183 -28.93 7.14 12.46
CA ASN A 183 -27.86 6.67 13.32
C ASN A 183 -26.98 5.63 12.61
N TRP A 184 -27.60 4.69 11.92
CA TRP A 184 -26.86 3.71 11.10
C TRP A 184 -25.96 4.39 10.07
N ARG A 185 -26.46 5.38 9.31
CA ARG A 185 -25.64 6.17 8.38
C ARG A 185 -24.54 6.95 9.10
N THR A 186 -24.83 7.51 10.27
CA THR A 186 -23.84 8.23 11.09
C THR A 186 -22.69 7.30 11.51
N GLN A 187 -23.00 6.07 11.96
CA GLN A 187 -21.97 5.09 12.31
C GLN A 187 -21.19 4.60 11.09
N LEU A 188 -21.82 4.50 9.92
CA LEU A 188 -21.11 4.20 8.67
C LEU A 188 -20.17 5.34 8.26
N ALA A 189 -20.57 6.60 8.45
CA ALA A 189 -19.70 7.75 8.19
C ALA A 189 -18.49 7.79 9.16
N GLU A 190 -18.69 7.46 10.44
CA GLU A 190 -17.58 7.27 11.38
C GLU A 190 -16.66 6.12 10.96
N SER A 191 -17.21 4.99 10.52
CA SER A 191 -16.41 3.88 9.97
C SER A 191 -15.60 4.32 8.74
N ALA A 192 -16.19 5.08 7.83
CA ALA A 192 -15.48 5.60 6.66
C ALA A 192 -14.37 6.58 7.04
N ARG A 193 -14.59 7.42 8.08
CA ARG A 193 -13.57 8.33 8.64
C ARG A 193 -12.38 7.55 9.21
N TYR A 194 -12.63 6.50 10.00
CA TYR A 194 -11.53 5.65 10.50
C TYR A 194 -10.85 4.87 9.39
N GLY A 195 -11.60 4.44 8.37
CA GLY A 195 -11.04 3.84 7.17
C GLY A 195 -10.09 4.77 6.41
N HIS A 196 -10.41 6.07 6.34
CA HIS A 196 -9.51 7.09 5.78
C HIS A 196 -8.22 7.22 6.61
N LEU A 197 -8.30 7.27 7.95
CA LEU A 197 -7.13 7.33 8.82
C LEU A 197 -6.27 6.06 8.72
N SER A 198 -6.89 4.88 8.63
CA SER A 198 -6.18 3.62 8.36
C SER A 198 -5.48 3.65 7.00
N GLN A 199 -6.12 4.19 5.95
CA GLN A 199 -5.49 4.33 4.63
C GLN A 199 -4.29 5.28 4.65
N GLN A 200 -4.33 6.36 5.45
CA GLN A 200 -3.18 7.24 5.65
C GLN A 200 -2.01 6.49 6.29
N GLU A 201 -2.26 5.69 7.34
CA GLU A 201 -1.22 4.90 7.99
C GLU A 201 -0.63 3.83 7.07
N GLN A 202 -1.44 3.17 6.23
CA GLN A 202 -0.94 2.21 5.26
C GLN A 202 -0.02 2.86 4.22
N VAL A 203 -0.37 4.05 3.74
CA VAL A 203 0.49 4.82 2.82
C VAL A 203 1.76 5.28 3.51
N ALA A 204 1.68 5.75 4.75
CA ALA A 204 2.83 6.16 5.57
C ALA A 204 3.79 4.99 5.80
N LEU A 205 3.28 3.83 6.24
CA LEU A 205 4.08 2.61 6.41
C LEU A 205 4.72 2.17 5.09
N GLY A 206 3.97 2.21 3.98
CA GLY A 206 4.49 1.87 2.66
C GLY A 206 5.63 2.79 2.22
N ALA A 207 5.54 4.09 2.49
CA ALA A 207 6.59 5.06 2.19
C ALA A 207 7.85 4.82 3.05
N VAL A 208 7.67 4.58 4.36
CA VAL A 208 8.76 4.25 5.29
C VAL A 208 9.45 2.95 4.87
N THR A 209 8.69 1.90 4.58
CA THR A 209 9.23 0.61 4.11
C THR A 209 10.08 0.76 2.86
N LEU A 210 9.63 1.53 1.87
CA LEU A 210 10.41 1.79 0.66
C LEU A 210 11.66 2.62 0.93
N ALA A 211 11.63 3.56 1.87
CA ALA A 211 12.81 4.32 2.28
C ALA A 211 13.86 3.43 2.98
N LEU A 212 13.42 2.56 3.87
CA LEU A 212 14.29 1.59 4.54
C LEU A 212 14.90 0.59 3.53
N GLU A 213 14.09 0.10 2.59
CA GLU A 213 14.55 -0.78 1.52
C GLU A 213 15.58 -0.10 0.62
N ARG A 214 15.37 1.18 0.26
CA ARG A 214 16.33 1.98 -0.49
C ARG A 214 17.64 2.14 0.27
N SER A 215 17.58 2.38 1.59
CA SER A 215 18.75 2.44 2.47
C SER A 215 19.52 1.12 2.47
N ARG A 216 18.83 -0.01 2.62
CA ARG A 216 19.40 -1.35 2.53
C ARG A 216 20.13 -1.58 1.21
N LEU A 217 19.45 -1.31 0.09
CA LEU A 217 20.01 -1.53 -1.26
C LEU A 217 21.22 -0.63 -1.53
N ARG A 218 21.24 0.60 -0.99
CA ARG A 218 22.42 1.47 -1.06
C ARG A 218 23.62 0.86 -0.34
N MET A 219 23.40 0.38 0.89
CA MET A 219 24.46 -0.29 1.66
C MET A 219 24.93 -1.59 0.98
N GLN A 220 24.01 -2.41 0.47
CA GLN A 220 24.38 -3.62 -0.29
C GLN A 220 25.18 -3.29 -1.55
N THR A 221 24.75 -2.27 -2.31
CA THR A 221 25.47 -1.81 -3.51
C THR A 221 26.89 -1.35 -3.16
N GLN A 222 27.08 -0.71 -2.01
CA GLN A 222 28.40 -0.32 -1.53
C GLN A 222 29.26 -1.55 -1.21
N VAL A 223 28.71 -2.54 -0.50
CA VAL A 223 29.42 -3.80 -0.22
C VAL A 223 29.79 -4.52 -1.51
N TYR A 224 28.86 -4.68 -2.46
CA TYR A 224 29.18 -5.34 -3.74
C TYR A 224 30.22 -4.56 -4.57
N ARG A 225 30.20 -3.24 -4.53
CA ARG A 225 31.22 -2.41 -5.21
C ARG A 225 32.60 -2.64 -4.61
N GLN A 226 32.69 -2.74 -3.29
CA GLN A 226 33.94 -3.04 -2.59
C GLN A 226 34.43 -4.44 -2.91
N THR A 227 33.53 -5.43 -2.89
CA THR A 227 33.84 -6.81 -3.29
C THR A 227 34.42 -6.86 -4.72
N ALA A 228 33.74 -6.20 -5.67
CA ALA A 228 34.18 -6.19 -7.07
C ALA A 228 35.57 -5.53 -7.21
N ARG A 229 35.80 -4.40 -6.53
CA ARG A 229 37.14 -3.75 -6.53
C ARG A 229 38.22 -4.65 -5.94
N LYS A 230 37.92 -5.31 -4.82
CA LYS A 230 38.89 -6.21 -4.18
C LYS A 230 39.22 -7.41 -5.08
N MET A 231 38.18 -8.00 -5.71
CA MET A 231 38.39 -9.11 -6.66
C MET A 231 39.18 -8.65 -7.92
N ALA A 232 38.92 -7.46 -8.43
CA ALA A 232 39.66 -6.91 -9.56
C ALA A 232 41.15 -6.74 -9.21
N CYS A 233 41.43 -6.24 -8.03
CA CYS A 233 42.79 -6.08 -7.51
C CYS A 233 43.54 -7.42 -7.37
N LEU A 234 42.86 -8.49 -6.89
CA LEU A 234 43.41 -9.83 -6.81
C LEU A 234 43.66 -10.42 -8.21
N VAL A 235 42.81 -10.17 -9.19
CA VAL A 235 43.00 -10.59 -10.58
C VAL A 235 44.25 -9.93 -11.17
N GLU A 236 44.44 -8.62 -11.00
CA GLU A 236 45.57 -7.87 -11.51
C GLU A 236 46.91 -8.39 -10.90
N ALA A 237 46.93 -8.63 -9.58
CA ALA A 237 48.06 -9.22 -8.91
C ALA A 237 48.41 -10.62 -9.47
N LEU A 238 47.40 -11.46 -9.69
CA LEU A 238 47.57 -12.78 -10.26
C LEU A 238 48.02 -12.78 -11.71
N GLU A 239 47.55 -11.89 -12.53
CA GLU A 239 48.04 -11.77 -13.91
C GLU A 239 49.54 -11.52 -13.94
N THR A 240 50.03 -10.71 -13.01
CA THR A 240 51.48 -10.48 -12.89
C THR A 240 52.25 -11.75 -12.45
N ILE A 241 51.69 -12.50 -11.50
CA ILE A 241 52.30 -13.76 -11.01
C ILE A 241 52.24 -14.82 -12.11
N VAL A 242 51.13 -15.00 -12.83
CA VAL A 242 50.99 -16.03 -13.88
C VAL A 242 51.89 -15.75 -15.08
N ARG A 243 52.25 -14.49 -15.36
CA ARG A 243 53.27 -14.18 -16.36
C ARG A 243 54.66 -14.76 -16.01
N ALA A 244 54.96 -14.83 -14.71
CA ALA A 244 56.22 -15.41 -14.23
C ALA A 244 56.13 -16.94 -14.01
N ASP A 245 54.97 -17.43 -13.53
CA ASP A 245 54.71 -18.85 -13.26
C ASP A 245 53.37 -19.30 -13.85
N ARG A 246 53.41 -19.93 -15.01
CA ARG A 246 52.23 -20.45 -15.75
C ARG A 246 51.49 -21.58 -15.02
N GLY A 247 52.10 -22.21 -14.02
CA GLY A 247 51.49 -23.26 -13.22
C GLY A 247 50.29 -22.76 -12.40
N ARG A 248 50.19 -21.44 -12.15
CA ARG A 248 49.12 -20.79 -11.38
C ARG A 248 47.96 -20.26 -12.23
N SER A 249 47.84 -20.65 -13.50
CA SER A 249 46.79 -20.20 -14.39
C SER A 249 45.36 -20.56 -13.91
N SER A 250 45.21 -21.69 -13.20
CA SER A 250 43.90 -22.07 -12.60
C SER A 250 43.41 -21.09 -11.53
N GLU A 251 44.33 -20.51 -10.75
CA GLU A 251 44.04 -19.50 -9.74
C GLU A 251 43.54 -18.22 -10.40
N LEU A 252 44.14 -17.80 -11.52
CA LEU A 252 43.68 -16.63 -12.28
C LEU A 252 42.28 -16.82 -12.87
N VAL A 253 41.99 -18.01 -13.41
CA VAL A 253 40.65 -18.31 -13.94
C VAL A 253 39.59 -18.25 -12.83
N GLN A 254 39.91 -18.80 -11.64
CA GLN A 254 39.02 -18.76 -10.49
C GLN A 254 38.79 -17.32 -9.98
N ALA A 255 39.84 -16.52 -9.87
CA ALA A 255 39.76 -15.11 -9.47
C ALA A 255 38.91 -14.30 -10.47
N SER A 256 39.14 -14.48 -11.79
CA SER A 256 38.37 -13.85 -12.84
C SER A 256 36.89 -14.24 -12.78
N LYS A 257 36.58 -15.52 -12.45
CA LYS A 257 35.23 -15.98 -12.23
C LYS A 257 34.56 -15.23 -11.03
N SER A 258 35.29 -15.15 -9.90
CA SER A 258 34.79 -14.47 -8.70
C SER A 258 34.57 -12.96 -8.93
N LEU A 259 35.43 -12.30 -9.70
CA LEU A 259 35.25 -10.92 -10.12
C LEU A 259 33.96 -10.76 -10.93
N LYS A 260 33.76 -11.58 -11.96
CA LYS A 260 32.53 -11.53 -12.78
C LYS A 260 31.27 -11.80 -11.97
N GLN A 261 31.31 -12.68 -10.98
CA GLN A 261 30.22 -12.92 -10.05
C GLN A 261 29.92 -11.69 -9.18
N ALA A 262 30.96 -11.01 -8.66
CA ALA A 262 30.81 -9.79 -7.89
C ALA A 262 30.24 -8.63 -8.74
N GLU A 263 30.71 -8.47 -9.98
CA GLU A 263 30.17 -7.48 -10.93
C GLU A 263 28.70 -7.75 -11.29
N LEU A 264 28.33 -9.01 -11.49
CA LEU A 264 26.93 -9.40 -11.72
C LEU A 264 26.05 -9.04 -10.52
N ALA A 265 26.49 -9.38 -9.30
CA ALA A 265 25.75 -9.04 -8.08
C ALA A 265 25.62 -7.51 -7.89
N LEU A 266 26.69 -6.75 -8.19
CA LEU A 266 26.66 -5.29 -8.19
C LEU A 266 25.61 -4.74 -9.17
N SER A 267 25.61 -5.23 -10.41
CA SER A 267 24.65 -4.83 -11.44
C SER A 267 23.20 -5.13 -11.04
N GLN A 268 22.96 -6.32 -10.45
CA GLN A 268 21.65 -6.70 -9.93
C GLN A 268 21.20 -5.77 -8.79
N SER A 269 22.07 -5.49 -7.81
CA SER A 269 21.78 -4.59 -6.70
C SER A 269 21.45 -3.17 -7.17
N GLN A 270 22.21 -2.65 -8.15
CA GLN A 270 21.94 -1.35 -8.77
C GLN A 270 20.60 -1.33 -9.51
N SER A 271 20.24 -2.42 -10.18
CA SER A 271 18.93 -2.53 -10.84
C SER A 271 17.77 -2.51 -9.85
N LEU A 272 17.90 -3.26 -8.73
CA LEU A 272 16.91 -3.25 -7.63
C LEU A 272 16.79 -1.85 -7.01
N MET A 273 17.91 -1.15 -6.82
CA MET A 273 17.90 0.22 -6.30
C MET A 273 17.12 1.17 -7.24
N ARG A 274 17.37 1.10 -8.56
CA ARG A 274 16.61 1.90 -9.55
C ARG A 274 15.11 1.58 -9.54
N GLN A 275 14.74 0.30 -9.35
CA GLN A 275 13.33 -0.11 -9.25
C GLN A 275 12.68 0.47 -7.98
N THR A 276 13.39 0.43 -6.84
CA THR A 276 12.91 1.00 -5.58
C THR A 276 12.81 2.53 -5.67
N ASP A 277 13.78 3.19 -6.31
CA ASP A 277 13.73 4.63 -6.60
C ASP A 277 12.51 4.99 -7.46
N ALA A 278 12.20 4.20 -8.48
CA ALA A 278 11.02 4.42 -9.31
C ALA A 278 9.70 4.26 -8.52
N ARG A 279 9.63 3.26 -7.63
CA ARG A 279 8.47 3.08 -6.73
C ARG A 279 8.33 4.24 -5.75
N LEU A 280 9.44 4.70 -5.18
CA LEU A 280 9.44 5.80 -4.22
C LEU A 280 9.07 7.12 -4.91
N ARG A 281 9.57 7.41 -6.13
CA ARG A 281 9.18 8.58 -6.92
C ARG A 281 7.68 8.65 -7.19
N ARG A 282 7.03 7.52 -7.38
CA ARG A 282 5.57 7.48 -7.51
C ARG A 282 4.86 8.04 -6.27
N LEU A 283 5.43 7.83 -5.08
CA LEU A 283 4.82 8.27 -3.81
C LEU A 283 5.20 9.73 -3.47
N VAL A 284 6.48 10.08 -3.61
CA VAL A 284 7.02 11.38 -3.12
C VAL A 284 7.29 12.39 -4.24
N GLY A 285 7.42 11.94 -5.49
CA GLY A 285 7.83 12.75 -6.62
C GLY A 285 9.32 12.61 -6.94
N ASP A 286 9.84 13.49 -7.81
CA ASP A 286 11.19 13.33 -8.37
C ASP A 286 12.32 13.62 -7.38
N ALA A 287 12.09 14.47 -6.37
CA ALA A 287 13.05 14.79 -5.34
C ALA A 287 13.09 13.67 -4.28
N LEU A 288 14.01 12.72 -4.45
CA LEU A 288 14.21 11.66 -3.47
C LEU A 288 15.02 12.17 -2.28
N PRO A 289 14.56 11.96 -1.04
CA PRO A 289 15.31 12.35 0.15
C PRO A 289 16.60 11.55 0.31
N GLY A 290 17.55 12.06 1.10
CA GLY A 290 18.73 11.31 1.52
C GLY A 290 18.34 10.03 2.27
N VAL A 291 19.27 9.07 2.33
CA VAL A 291 19.08 7.81 3.09
C VAL A 291 20.08 7.68 4.24
N GLU A 292 20.85 8.74 4.49
CA GLU A 292 21.84 8.77 5.57
C GLU A 292 21.11 8.63 6.93
N GLY A 293 21.64 7.75 7.80
CA GLY A 293 21.11 7.52 9.14
C GLY A 293 19.82 6.69 9.22
N LEU A 294 19.17 6.33 8.10
CA LEU A 294 17.93 5.55 8.12
C LEU A 294 18.14 4.13 8.67
N ALA A 295 19.36 3.60 8.60
CA ALA A 295 19.69 2.27 9.15
C ALA A 295 19.59 2.18 10.69
N THR A 296 19.46 3.29 11.40
CA THR A 296 19.45 3.36 12.86
C THR A 296 18.24 4.08 13.46
N VAL A 297 17.28 4.49 12.63
CA VAL A 297 16.11 5.28 13.07
C VAL A 297 15.24 4.51 14.07
N PHE A 298 14.98 3.24 13.80
CA PHE A 298 14.20 2.36 14.67
C PHE A 298 15.12 1.41 15.44
N SER A 299 16.04 1.94 16.27
CA SER A 299 17.07 1.16 16.97
C SER A 299 16.56 0.40 18.18
N GLY A 300 15.46 0.81 18.79
CA GLY A 300 14.87 0.18 19.97
C GLY A 300 13.62 -0.62 19.62
N VAL A 301 13.50 -1.82 20.20
CA VAL A 301 12.24 -2.60 20.10
C VAL A 301 11.24 -2.00 21.07
N PRO A 302 10.05 -1.57 20.62
CA PRO A 302 9.01 -1.02 21.48
C PRO A 302 8.55 -2.04 22.54
N ASP A 303 8.09 -1.55 23.69
CA ASP A 303 7.55 -2.41 24.74
C ASP A 303 6.29 -3.14 24.26
N ARG A 304 6.28 -4.47 24.47
CA ARG A 304 5.20 -5.34 24.02
C ARG A 304 3.87 -5.01 24.68
N ASP A 305 3.86 -4.79 26.00
CA ASP A 305 2.62 -4.60 26.74
C ASP A 305 1.99 -3.25 26.43
N ALA A 306 2.82 -2.22 26.21
CA ALA A 306 2.36 -0.93 25.72
C ALA A 306 1.71 -1.06 24.32
N LEU A 307 2.33 -1.81 23.39
CA LEU A 307 1.76 -2.07 22.07
C LEU A 307 0.43 -2.83 22.14
N LEU A 308 0.33 -3.86 22.99
CA LEU A 308 -0.91 -4.62 23.17
C LEU A 308 -2.06 -3.74 23.70
N ALA A 309 -1.76 -2.77 24.56
CA ALA A 309 -2.74 -1.79 25.01
C ALA A 309 -3.17 -0.79 23.91
N GLU A 310 -2.28 -0.54 22.94
CA GLU A 310 -2.56 0.34 21.80
C GLU A 310 -3.39 -0.33 20.69
N VAL A 311 -3.35 -1.66 20.57
CA VAL A 311 -4.10 -2.41 19.54
C VAL A 311 -5.58 -2.03 19.52
N GLU A 312 -6.22 -1.92 20.71
CA GLU A 312 -7.65 -1.58 20.80
C GLU A 312 -7.96 -0.14 20.36
N ARG A 313 -6.95 0.72 20.30
CA ARG A 313 -7.06 2.12 19.87
C ARG A 313 -6.64 2.34 18.42
N SER A 314 -6.30 1.26 17.71
CA SER A 314 -5.93 1.34 16.29
C SER A 314 -7.12 1.76 15.43
N TYR A 315 -6.85 2.46 14.32
CA TYR A 315 -7.90 2.96 13.43
C TYR A 315 -8.75 1.84 12.83
N GLU A 316 -8.16 0.68 12.57
CA GLU A 316 -8.87 -0.48 12.04
C GLU A 316 -9.85 -1.07 13.05
N VAL A 317 -9.46 -1.15 14.33
CA VAL A 317 -10.38 -1.61 15.38
C VAL A 317 -11.49 -0.58 15.59
N ALA A 318 -11.17 0.72 15.61
CA ALA A 318 -12.17 1.79 15.71
C ALA A 318 -13.15 1.78 14.51
N GLN A 319 -12.67 1.46 13.31
CA GLN A 319 -13.51 1.27 12.12
C GLN A 319 -14.51 0.12 12.33
N LEU A 320 -14.06 -1.02 12.87
CA LEU A 320 -14.91 -2.17 13.16
C LEU A 320 -15.91 -1.87 14.29
N ASP A 321 -15.50 -1.11 15.31
CA ASP A 321 -16.41 -0.67 16.37
C ASP A 321 -17.56 0.17 15.82
N ALA A 322 -17.28 1.09 14.91
CA ALA A 322 -18.29 1.87 14.22
C ALA A 322 -19.19 0.98 13.33
N GLN A 323 -18.65 -0.06 12.67
CA GLN A 323 -19.44 -1.02 11.89
C GLN A 323 -20.35 -1.86 12.77
N VAL A 324 -19.87 -2.28 13.95
CA VAL A 324 -20.69 -2.98 14.95
C VAL A 324 -21.86 -2.10 15.40
N ALA A 325 -21.59 -0.83 15.73
CA ALA A 325 -22.63 0.13 16.10
C ALA A 325 -23.63 0.35 14.94
N ALA A 326 -23.14 0.51 13.72
CA ALA A 326 -23.97 0.61 12.53
C ALA A 326 -24.90 -0.60 12.35
N SER A 327 -24.35 -1.82 12.51
CA SER A 327 -25.16 -3.04 12.35
C SER A 327 -26.26 -3.20 13.41
N ARG A 328 -26.06 -2.68 14.63
CA ARG A 328 -27.08 -2.64 15.68
C ARG A 328 -28.21 -1.68 15.33
N GLU A 329 -27.87 -0.46 14.93
CA GLU A 329 -28.86 0.55 14.52
C GLU A 329 -29.67 0.08 13.30
N LEU A 330 -29.03 -0.63 12.35
CA LEU A 330 -29.75 -1.22 11.22
C LEU A 330 -30.75 -2.29 11.68
N ALA A 331 -30.36 -3.14 12.65
CA ALA A 331 -31.28 -4.15 13.20
C ALA A 331 -32.48 -3.51 13.89
N ASP A 332 -32.28 -2.42 14.61
CA ASP A 332 -33.35 -1.64 15.25
C ASP A 332 -34.27 -0.95 14.21
N ALA A 333 -33.68 -0.42 13.11
CA ALA A 333 -34.44 0.15 12.00
C ALA A 333 -35.32 -0.88 11.30
N VAL A 334 -34.81 -2.11 11.10
CA VAL A 334 -35.58 -3.21 10.53
C VAL A 334 -36.72 -3.63 11.46
N ALA A 335 -36.46 -3.75 12.75
CA ALA A 335 -37.47 -4.08 13.75
C ALA A 335 -38.57 -2.98 13.83
N ALA A 336 -38.19 -1.71 13.68
CA ALA A 336 -39.12 -0.60 13.65
C ALA A 336 -40.07 -0.59 12.41
N GLY A 337 -39.73 -1.35 11.36
CA GLY A 337 -40.59 -1.49 10.17
C GLY A 337 -41.95 -2.13 10.42
N GLY A 338 -42.17 -2.76 11.59
CA GLY A 338 -43.47 -3.27 12.01
C GLY A 338 -44.29 -2.27 12.81
N LYS A 339 -43.79 -1.07 13.11
CA LYS A 339 -44.48 -0.09 13.91
C LYS A 339 -45.38 0.82 13.01
N PRO A 340 -46.46 1.43 13.58
CA PRO A 340 -47.30 2.38 12.85
C PRO A 340 -46.46 3.55 12.31
N GLN A 341 -46.87 4.04 11.12
CA GLN A 341 -46.29 5.22 10.49
C GLN A 341 -47.39 6.28 10.30
N VAL A 342 -47.05 7.52 10.59
CA VAL A 342 -47.94 8.67 10.43
C VAL A 342 -47.25 9.69 9.52
N SER A 343 -47.93 10.09 8.44
CA SER A 343 -47.44 11.10 7.51
C SER A 343 -48.49 12.15 7.24
N LEU A 344 -48.09 13.39 7.05
CA LEU A 344 -48.90 14.45 6.48
C LEU A 344 -48.78 14.38 4.95
N SER A 345 -49.90 14.42 4.24
CA SER A 345 -49.90 14.47 2.79
C SER A 345 -50.81 15.58 2.27
N ALA A 346 -50.37 16.28 1.24
CA ALA A 346 -51.14 17.27 0.50
C ALA A 346 -50.95 16.98 -1.00
N SER A 347 -52.03 16.78 -1.71
CA SER A 347 -51.98 16.51 -3.14
C SER A 347 -52.94 17.39 -3.90
N THR A 348 -52.56 17.82 -5.09
CA THR A 348 -53.43 18.44 -6.06
C THR A 348 -53.16 17.82 -7.43
N SER A 349 -54.21 17.57 -8.18
CA SER A 349 -54.09 17.08 -9.54
C SER A 349 -55.14 17.69 -10.46
N ALA A 350 -54.75 17.88 -11.71
CA ALA A 350 -55.62 18.31 -12.78
C ALA A 350 -55.56 17.32 -13.94
N ALA A 351 -56.69 17.04 -14.56
CA ALA A 351 -56.77 16.22 -15.74
C ALA A 351 -57.55 16.91 -16.84
N LEU A 352 -57.03 16.85 -18.06
CA LEU A 352 -57.67 17.25 -19.29
C LEU A 352 -57.96 15.99 -20.10
N SER A 353 -59.22 15.73 -20.40
CA SER A 353 -59.63 14.56 -21.17
C SER A 353 -60.25 15.02 -22.48
N ALA A 354 -59.88 14.38 -23.59
CA ALA A 354 -60.39 14.70 -24.90
C ALA A 354 -60.82 13.42 -25.65
N GLY A 355 -61.92 13.50 -26.41
CA GLY A 355 -62.39 12.40 -27.25
C GLY A 355 -63.04 11.28 -26.42
N GLY A 356 -64.35 11.26 -26.42
CA GLY A 356 -65.20 10.28 -25.75
C GLY A 356 -66.64 10.73 -25.82
N SER A 357 -67.57 10.04 -25.14
CA SER A 357 -69.01 10.36 -25.12
C SER A 357 -69.34 11.72 -24.51
N SER A 358 -68.42 12.37 -23.80
CA SER A 358 -68.62 13.63 -23.08
C SER A 358 -67.89 14.85 -23.62
N GLY A 359 -67.17 14.71 -24.79
CA GLY A 359 -66.36 15.80 -25.35
C GLY A 359 -65.06 16.04 -24.57
N SER A 360 -64.56 17.27 -24.50
CA SER A 360 -63.43 17.64 -23.66
C SER A 360 -63.87 18.04 -22.26
N THR A 361 -63.33 17.37 -21.24
CA THR A 361 -63.61 17.67 -19.82
C THR A 361 -62.33 18.04 -19.08
N ARG A 362 -62.41 18.98 -18.19
CA ARG A 362 -61.41 19.38 -17.26
C ARG A 362 -61.82 19.02 -15.84
N SER A 363 -61.01 18.28 -15.14
CA SER A 363 -61.27 17.97 -13.72
C SER A 363 -60.02 18.36 -12.88
N GLY A 364 -60.26 18.78 -11.66
CA GLY A 364 -59.21 19.06 -10.68
C GLY A 364 -59.64 18.58 -9.30
N ASN A 365 -58.71 18.03 -8.56
CA ASN A 365 -58.92 17.57 -7.20
C ASN A 365 -57.74 18.00 -6.30
N TYR A 366 -58.06 18.24 -5.07
CA TYR A 366 -57.09 18.46 -4.01
C TYR A 366 -57.47 17.64 -2.78
N ALA A 367 -56.45 17.21 -2.03
CA ALA A 367 -56.64 16.54 -0.76
C ALA A 367 -55.51 16.95 0.18
N VAL A 368 -55.85 17.21 1.43
CA VAL A 368 -54.85 17.41 2.52
C VAL A 368 -55.31 16.56 3.69
N GLY A 369 -54.41 15.79 4.27
CA GLY A 369 -54.77 14.91 5.36
C GLY A 369 -53.57 14.23 6.04
N VAL A 370 -53.86 13.59 7.15
CA VAL A 370 -52.92 12.73 7.86
C VAL A 370 -53.19 11.29 7.43
N VAL A 371 -52.15 10.60 7.01
CA VAL A 371 -52.21 9.20 6.60
C VAL A 371 -51.55 8.36 7.71
N LEU A 372 -52.33 7.44 8.28
CA LEU A 372 -51.86 6.44 9.23
C LEU A 372 -51.70 5.09 8.49
N ASN A 373 -50.52 4.55 8.47
CA ASN A 373 -50.22 3.22 7.94
C ASN A 373 -49.82 2.27 9.07
N VAL A 374 -50.59 1.24 9.33
CA VAL A 374 -50.35 0.22 10.36
C VAL A 374 -50.20 -1.13 9.66
N PRO A 375 -49.02 -1.73 9.62
CA PRO A 375 -48.85 -3.07 9.07
C PRO A 375 -49.44 -4.10 10.01
N LEU A 376 -50.65 -4.63 9.67
CA LEU A 376 -51.35 -5.62 10.50
C LEU A 376 -50.77 -7.03 10.37
N TYR A 377 -50.26 -7.37 9.18
CA TYR A 377 -49.69 -8.70 8.91
C TYR A 377 -48.54 -8.57 7.93
N ASN A 378 -47.34 -8.89 8.40
CA ASN A 378 -46.11 -8.93 7.59
C ASN A 378 -45.28 -10.15 7.98
N PRO A 379 -45.46 -11.31 7.31
CA PRO A 379 -44.74 -12.54 7.65
C PRO A 379 -43.22 -12.44 7.42
N GLY A 380 -42.77 -11.49 6.58
CA GLY A 380 -41.34 -11.25 6.33
C GLY A 380 -40.63 -10.47 7.45
N LEU A 381 -41.34 -9.83 8.36
CA LEU A 381 -40.75 -8.97 9.39
C LEU A 381 -39.91 -9.78 10.41
N ALA A 382 -40.45 -10.89 10.91
CA ALA A 382 -39.75 -11.72 11.89
C ALA A 382 -38.43 -12.30 11.34
N PRO A 383 -38.39 -12.97 10.16
CA PRO A 383 -37.15 -13.46 9.59
C PRO A 383 -36.19 -12.34 9.19
N SER A 384 -36.66 -11.17 8.71
CA SER A 384 -35.78 -10.03 8.39
C SER A 384 -35.12 -9.43 9.65
N THR A 385 -35.85 -9.33 10.74
CA THR A 385 -35.32 -8.86 12.04
C THR A 385 -34.33 -9.86 12.63
N ASP A 386 -34.62 -11.17 12.56
CA ASP A 386 -33.70 -12.21 13.01
C ASP A 386 -32.42 -12.21 12.19
N ALA A 387 -32.52 -12.08 10.86
CA ALA A 387 -31.34 -11.93 9.98
C ALA A 387 -30.49 -10.69 10.31
N ALA A 388 -31.13 -9.54 10.55
CA ALA A 388 -30.41 -8.31 10.91
C ALA A 388 -29.70 -8.45 12.26
N ARG A 389 -30.34 -9.06 13.27
CA ARG A 389 -29.74 -9.35 14.57
C ARG A 389 -28.56 -10.32 14.47
N LYS A 390 -28.68 -11.36 13.62
CA LYS A 390 -27.56 -12.31 13.38
C LYS A 390 -26.38 -11.61 12.70
N ARG A 391 -26.61 -10.72 11.74
CA ARG A 391 -25.56 -9.91 11.12
C ARG A 391 -24.86 -9.01 12.16
N SER A 392 -25.63 -8.38 13.06
CA SER A 392 -25.07 -7.56 14.13
C SER A 392 -24.18 -8.40 15.09
N ARG A 393 -24.61 -9.63 15.46
CA ARG A 393 -23.79 -10.53 16.26
C ARG A 393 -22.53 -10.99 15.50
N ALA A 394 -22.65 -11.26 14.20
CA ALA A 394 -21.49 -11.60 13.37
C ALA A 394 -20.46 -10.48 13.32
N ALA A 395 -20.90 -9.22 13.22
CA ALA A 395 -19.99 -8.07 13.25
C ALA A 395 -19.23 -7.96 14.60
N VAL A 396 -19.88 -8.27 15.73
CA VAL A 396 -19.21 -8.32 17.04
C VAL A 396 -18.11 -9.38 17.07
N LEU A 397 -18.41 -10.59 16.54
CA LEU A 397 -17.41 -11.67 16.49
C LEU A 397 -16.25 -11.34 15.54
N GLN A 398 -16.54 -10.74 14.39
CA GLN A 398 -15.50 -10.27 13.45
C GLN A 398 -14.57 -9.24 14.09
N ARG A 399 -15.12 -8.30 14.86
CA ARG A 399 -14.33 -7.32 15.62
C ARG A 399 -13.45 -8.02 16.66
N ALA A 400 -13.99 -8.98 17.40
CA ALA A 400 -13.23 -9.72 18.41
C ALA A 400 -12.09 -10.53 17.78
N ASP A 401 -12.34 -11.21 16.66
CA ASP A 401 -11.35 -11.97 15.90
C ASP A 401 -10.21 -11.08 15.38
N GLU A 402 -10.53 -9.90 14.85
CA GLU A 402 -9.51 -8.94 14.40
C GLU A 402 -8.61 -8.45 15.56
N VAL A 403 -9.19 -8.16 16.73
CA VAL A 403 -8.41 -7.76 17.91
C VAL A 403 -7.44 -8.87 18.32
N GLU A 404 -7.91 -10.11 18.41
CA GLU A 404 -7.05 -11.25 18.77
C GLU A 404 -5.99 -11.52 17.70
N SER A 405 -6.34 -11.44 16.42
CA SER A 405 -5.40 -11.55 15.29
C SER A 405 -4.28 -10.50 15.37
N ARG A 406 -4.63 -9.25 15.67
CA ARG A 406 -3.65 -8.15 15.85
C ARG A 406 -2.77 -8.36 17.06
N ARG A 407 -3.34 -8.81 18.19
CA ARG A 407 -2.56 -9.13 19.39
C ARG A 407 -1.55 -10.26 19.12
N ALA A 408 -1.98 -11.30 18.42
CA ALA A 408 -1.10 -12.39 17.99
C ALA A 408 0.00 -11.87 17.05
N ARG A 409 -0.35 -10.98 16.11
CA ARG A 409 0.61 -10.36 15.20
C ARG A 409 1.63 -9.48 15.91
N VAL A 410 1.22 -8.70 16.92
CA VAL A 410 2.14 -7.93 17.77
C VAL A 410 3.14 -8.87 18.44
N ALA A 411 2.67 -9.98 19.04
CA ALA A 411 3.54 -10.94 19.70
C ALA A 411 4.54 -11.57 18.71
N GLU A 412 4.07 -11.99 17.54
CA GLU A 412 4.92 -12.59 16.48
C GLU A 412 6.00 -11.61 16.00
N VAL A 413 5.61 -10.39 15.63
CA VAL A 413 6.55 -9.40 15.07
C VAL A 413 7.51 -8.89 16.16
N HIS A 414 7.07 -8.83 17.41
CA HIS A 414 7.94 -8.47 18.55
C HIS A 414 9.06 -9.52 18.73
N GLU A 415 8.74 -10.82 18.68
CA GLU A 415 9.76 -11.87 18.74
C GLU A 415 10.69 -11.82 17.51
N GLN A 416 10.17 -11.54 16.33
CA GLN A 416 10.97 -11.33 15.13
C GLN A 416 11.95 -10.15 15.29
N ALA A 417 11.49 -9.03 15.90
CA ALA A 417 12.32 -7.85 16.15
C ALA A 417 13.46 -8.16 17.15
N LEU A 418 13.17 -8.87 18.23
CA LEU A 418 14.16 -9.29 19.21
C LEU A 418 15.18 -10.24 18.60
N ALA A 419 14.75 -11.24 17.82
CA ALA A 419 15.61 -12.18 17.13
C ALA A 419 16.50 -11.48 16.08
N ALA A 420 15.95 -10.52 15.35
CA ALA A 420 16.71 -9.71 14.39
C ALA A 420 17.78 -8.85 15.10
N LEU A 421 17.45 -8.24 16.24
CA LEU A 421 18.38 -7.44 17.04
C LEU A 421 19.54 -8.31 17.60
N ASP A 422 19.24 -9.50 18.13
CA ASP A 422 20.26 -10.45 18.60
C ASP A 422 21.15 -10.90 17.43
N ARG A 423 20.57 -11.15 16.25
CA ARG A 423 21.33 -11.47 15.03
C ARG A 423 22.28 -10.36 14.63
N VAL A 424 21.88 -9.08 14.71
CA VAL A 424 22.76 -7.94 14.43
C VAL A 424 23.96 -7.93 15.38
N LYS A 425 23.74 -8.14 16.70
CA LYS A 425 24.80 -8.18 17.69
C LYS A 425 25.80 -9.31 17.39
N ARG A 426 25.32 -10.53 17.19
CA ARG A 426 26.16 -11.70 16.87
C ARG A 426 26.92 -11.53 15.56
N LEU A 427 26.26 -11.01 14.51
CA LEU A 427 26.94 -10.74 13.24
C LEU A 427 28.03 -9.67 13.37
N SER A 428 27.86 -8.69 14.25
CA SER A 428 28.89 -7.69 14.54
C SER A 428 30.17 -8.34 15.11
N ASP A 429 30.01 -9.30 16.03
CA ASP A 429 31.17 -10.03 16.61
C ASP A 429 31.85 -10.93 15.58
N VAL A 430 31.07 -11.73 14.85
CA VAL A 430 31.55 -12.59 13.78
C VAL A 430 32.28 -11.80 12.67
N LEU A 431 31.80 -10.60 12.34
CA LEU A 431 32.41 -9.70 11.37
C LEU A 431 33.83 -9.25 11.84
N ARG A 432 33.96 -8.94 13.13
CA ARG A 432 35.27 -8.55 13.72
C ARG A 432 36.28 -9.69 13.60
N ASP A 433 35.85 -10.91 13.94
CA ASP A 433 36.71 -12.09 13.83
C ASP A 433 37.04 -12.42 12.37
N SER A 434 36.05 -12.32 11.48
CA SER A 434 36.24 -12.51 10.04
C SER A 434 37.20 -11.49 9.43
N ASP A 435 37.21 -10.25 9.90
CA ASP A 435 38.17 -9.24 9.46
C ASP A 435 39.60 -9.61 9.85
N GLN A 436 39.80 -10.12 11.07
CA GLN A 436 41.10 -10.62 11.52
C GLN A 436 41.56 -11.83 10.69
N VAL A 437 40.70 -12.82 10.45
CA VAL A 437 41.00 -13.99 9.62
C VAL A 437 41.42 -13.57 8.21
N ARG A 438 40.65 -12.65 7.60
CA ARG A 438 40.93 -12.09 6.28
C ARG A 438 42.34 -11.47 6.24
N ASN A 439 42.64 -10.59 7.20
CA ASN A 439 43.91 -9.88 7.25
C ASN A 439 45.08 -10.84 7.48
N PHE A 440 44.97 -11.80 8.40
CA PHE A 440 46.01 -12.81 8.64
C PHE A 440 46.21 -13.72 7.41
N THR A 441 45.14 -14.13 6.75
CA THR A 441 45.22 -14.99 5.56
C THR A 441 45.92 -14.27 4.41
N LEU A 442 45.61 -12.98 4.20
CA LEU A 442 46.23 -12.14 3.19
C LEU A 442 47.74 -11.95 3.49
N GLN A 443 48.10 -11.66 4.75
CA GLN A 443 49.47 -11.51 5.17
C GLN A 443 50.28 -12.80 5.00
N GLN A 444 49.74 -13.97 5.38
CA GLN A 444 50.37 -15.28 5.22
C GLN A 444 50.57 -15.63 3.75
N TRP A 445 49.67 -15.24 2.87
CA TRP A 445 49.82 -15.43 1.43
C TRP A 445 50.92 -14.53 0.86
N GLN A 446 50.91 -13.22 1.18
CA GLN A 446 51.85 -12.25 0.60
C GLN A 446 53.26 -12.36 1.13
N GLN A 447 53.42 -12.55 2.43
CA GLN A 447 54.76 -12.47 3.08
C GLN A 447 55.43 -13.82 3.32
N LEU A 448 54.61 -14.84 3.59
CA LEU A 448 55.14 -16.13 4.03
C LEU A 448 54.98 -17.26 3.00
N GLY A 449 54.18 -17.05 1.95
CA GLY A 449 53.89 -18.09 0.96
C GLY A 449 53.24 -19.37 1.53
N ARG A 450 52.72 -19.30 2.77
CA ARG A 450 52.17 -20.45 3.51
C ARG A 450 50.71 -20.75 3.24
N ARG A 451 49.99 -19.86 2.56
CA ARG A 451 48.57 -20.01 2.20
C ARG A 451 48.40 -19.94 0.70
N SER A 452 47.39 -20.65 0.21
CA SER A 452 46.98 -20.56 -1.19
C SER A 452 46.15 -19.29 -1.45
N LEU A 453 46.12 -18.84 -2.68
CA LEU A 453 45.22 -17.78 -3.05
C LEU A 453 43.73 -18.17 -2.87
N PHE A 454 43.42 -19.46 -3.02
CA PHE A 454 42.08 -19.96 -2.77
C PHE A 454 41.62 -19.69 -1.33
N ASP A 455 42.56 -19.80 -0.35
CA ASP A 455 42.27 -19.46 1.05
C ASP A 455 41.99 -17.96 1.21
N VAL A 456 42.75 -17.09 0.53
CA VAL A 456 42.51 -15.63 0.55
C VAL A 456 41.16 -15.30 -0.06
N MET A 457 40.86 -15.85 -1.24
CA MET A 457 39.58 -15.63 -1.90
C MET A 457 38.41 -16.17 -1.08
N GLY A 458 38.59 -17.30 -0.40
CA GLY A 458 37.61 -17.87 0.51
C GLY A 458 37.33 -16.93 1.68
N ALA A 459 38.35 -16.46 2.37
CA ALA A 459 38.24 -15.53 3.50
C ALA A 459 37.63 -14.19 3.09
N GLU A 460 38.00 -13.64 1.93
CA GLU A 460 37.39 -12.41 1.38
C GLU A 460 35.91 -12.62 1.05
N SER A 461 35.58 -13.72 0.36
CA SER A 461 34.18 -14.02 0.00
C SER A 461 33.27 -14.21 1.23
N GLU A 462 33.79 -14.92 2.25
CA GLU A 462 33.09 -15.09 3.53
C GLU A 462 32.87 -13.75 4.24
N HIS A 463 33.94 -12.94 4.36
CA HIS A 463 33.84 -11.61 4.97
C HIS A 463 32.79 -10.75 4.31
N TYR A 464 32.75 -10.65 2.97
CA TYR A 464 31.74 -9.85 2.27
C TYR A 464 30.35 -10.45 2.36
N SER A 465 30.20 -11.77 2.43
CA SER A 465 28.90 -12.42 2.66
C SER A 465 28.35 -12.10 4.05
N LEU A 466 29.19 -12.06 5.07
CA LEU A 466 28.86 -11.67 6.44
C LEU A 466 28.47 -10.18 6.51
N ARG A 467 29.15 -9.29 5.75
CA ARG A 467 28.75 -7.87 5.65
C ARG A 467 27.38 -7.70 5.03
N LEU A 468 27.04 -8.46 4.00
CA LEU A 468 25.69 -8.46 3.41
C LEU A 468 24.66 -9.00 4.39
N ALA A 469 24.98 -10.07 5.13
CA ALA A 469 24.12 -10.61 6.18
C ALA A 469 23.86 -9.57 7.29
N TYR A 470 24.88 -8.81 7.69
CA TYR A 470 24.77 -7.74 8.67
C TYR A 470 23.84 -6.58 8.17
N VAL A 471 24.04 -6.13 6.93
CA VAL A 471 23.17 -5.11 6.30
C VAL A 471 21.72 -5.58 6.25
N ASN A 472 21.48 -6.84 5.91
CA ASN A 472 20.13 -7.41 5.90
C ASN A 472 19.53 -7.47 7.31
N ALA A 473 20.30 -7.94 8.29
CA ALA A 473 19.84 -8.02 9.68
C ALA A 473 19.49 -6.63 10.25
N LEU A 474 20.27 -5.59 9.95
CA LEU A 474 19.94 -4.20 10.31
C LEU A 474 18.61 -3.76 9.71
N HIS A 475 18.38 -4.06 8.42
CA HIS A 475 17.13 -3.75 7.77
C HIS A 475 15.95 -4.51 8.40
N ASP A 476 16.13 -5.80 8.72
CA ASP A 476 15.09 -6.63 9.34
C ASP A 476 14.64 -6.03 10.68
N VAL A 477 15.56 -5.51 11.50
CA VAL A 477 15.25 -4.80 12.75
C VAL A 477 14.39 -3.54 12.45
N GLN A 478 14.84 -2.71 11.50
CA GLN A 478 14.15 -1.48 11.14
C GLN A 478 12.73 -1.78 10.64
N GLN A 479 12.59 -2.77 9.76
CA GLN A 479 11.31 -3.16 9.18
C GLN A 479 10.37 -3.75 10.24
N ALA A 480 10.87 -4.61 11.13
CA ALA A 480 10.08 -5.19 12.22
C ALA A 480 9.58 -4.10 13.17
N ASN A 481 10.43 -3.15 13.54
CA ASN A 481 10.04 -2.04 14.42
C ASN A 481 9.02 -1.09 13.74
N ALA A 482 9.17 -0.77 12.46
CA ALA A 482 8.19 0.00 11.70
C ALA A 482 6.83 -0.73 11.64
N ASN A 483 6.83 -2.05 11.45
CA ASN A 483 5.63 -2.87 11.47
C ASN A 483 4.97 -2.90 12.86
N LEU A 484 5.77 -3.02 13.94
CA LEU A 484 5.24 -2.97 15.33
C LEU A 484 4.53 -1.65 15.62
N LEU A 485 5.14 -0.52 15.23
CA LEU A 485 4.53 0.80 15.40
C LEU A 485 3.22 0.94 14.61
N SER A 486 3.15 0.34 13.42
CA SER A 486 1.93 0.37 12.59
C SER A 486 0.78 -0.45 13.18
N LEU A 487 1.08 -1.50 13.96
CA LEU A 487 0.07 -2.32 14.64
C LEU A 487 -0.53 -1.61 15.88
N GLY A 488 0.20 -0.64 16.46
CA GLY A 488 -0.26 0.22 17.55
C GLY A 488 -0.96 1.48 17.03
N ARG A 489 -0.47 2.65 17.46
CA ARG A 489 -1.01 3.97 17.09
C ARG A 489 -0.69 4.41 15.67
N GLY A 490 0.18 3.71 14.98
CA GLY A 490 0.65 4.05 13.65
C GLY A 490 2.05 4.64 13.61
N VAL A 491 2.69 4.51 12.45
CA VAL A 491 4.03 5.06 12.19
C VAL A 491 4.00 6.59 12.18
N SER A 492 2.92 7.18 11.67
CA SER A 492 2.72 8.64 11.65
C SER A 492 2.71 9.25 13.05
N ALA A 493 2.09 8.58 14.02
CA ALA A 493 2.06 9.04 15.41
C ALA A 493 3.45 8.99 16.07
N TRP A 494 4.30 8.04 15.69
CA TRP A 494 5.68 7.97 16.18
C TRP A 494 6.57 9.04 15.55
N LEU A 495 6.32 9.39 14.28
CA LEU A 495 7.08 10.42 13.57
C LEU A 495 6.80 11.83 14.08
N ASN A 496 5.55 12.13 14.48
CA ASN A 496 5.15 13.42 15.06
C ASN A 496 5.56 13.54 16.53
#